data_5b524e33a4f71f6615c55fe36158839a
#
_entry.id   5b524e33a4f71f6615c55fe36158839a
#
_cell.length_a   1.000
_cell.length_b   1.000
_cell.length_c   1.000
_cell.angle_alpha   90.00
_cell.angle_beta   90.00
_cell.angle_gamma   90.00
#
_symmetry.space_group_name_H-M   'P 1'
#
loop_
_entity.id
_entity.type
_entity.pdbx_description
1 polymer ?
#
loop_
_entity_poly.entity_id
_entity_poly.type
_entity_poly.pdbx_seq_one_letter_code
_entity_poly.pdbx_strand_id
1 'polypeptide(L)'
;AERIGHITPDFYERMFAARPDLMDGLFSRSSQLEGTQPKALAGSIAVFASYIVEHPDSYPDEVLSRVAHKHASLGLQEDEYPTVYKYLFEAIAADLGEAATEDVVDAWSEVYWLMANALIKIEKGLYASQANNVTHAPFKVIDRQETGDNVVMLTFEPADSTPMTEAKAGQYISIITKARDGLRQPRQYTLLPSDKNQRRIGVKLDPNGEMTSIIHGLKIGDVVEISNPYGDLTLEGFGSADAPLYLFSAGIGVTPMISFLNELIESGSQRQVTVVHADR
;
A
#
# COMPACT_ATOMS: atom_id res chain seq x y z
N ALA A 1 -10.87 2.65 -22.78
CA ALA A 1 -10.26 3.44 -21.70
C ALA A 1 -11.27 4.38 -21.00
N GLU A 2 -12.08 5.17 -21.71
CA GLU A 2 -12.99 6.15 -21.12
C GLU A 2 -14.08 5.53 -20.21
N ARG A 3 -14.63 4.37 -20.56
CA ARG A 3 -15.69 3.70 -19.81
C ARG A 3 -15.25 3.12 -18.46
N ILE A 4 -13.98 2.77 -18.30
CA ILE A 4 -13.49 2.14 -17.06
C ILE A 4 -13.65 3.06 -15.85
N GLY A 5 -13.63 4.39 -16.05
CA GLY A 5 -13.91 5.38 -15.02
C GLY A 5 -15.34 5.38 -14.48
N HIS A 6 -16.30 4.81 -15.21
CA HIS A 6 -17.69 4.61 -14.78
C HIS A 6 -17.88 3.22 -14.17
N ILE A 7 -17.22 2.21 -14.73
CA ILE A 7 -17.31 0.82 -14.29
C ILE A 7 -16.76 0.64 -12.88
N THR A 8 -15.61 1.24 -12.56
CA THR A 8 -14.96 1.01 -11.28
C THR A 8 -15.71 1.55 -10.06
N PRO A 9 -16.38 2.72 -10.08
CA PRO A 9 -17.28 3.12 -8.99
C PRO A 9 -18.47 2.16 -8.80
N ASP A 10 -19.15 1.76 -9.89
CA ASP A 10 -20.27 0.81 -9.84
C ASP A 10 -19.84 -0.56 -9.29
N PHE A 11 -18.65 -1.04 -9.69
CA PHE A 11 -18.05 -2.25 -9.14
C PHE A 11 -17.91 -2.18 -7.60
N TYR A 12 -17.33 -1.10 -7.07
CA TYR A 12 -17.15 -0.95 -5.62
C TYR A 12 -18.50 -0.84 -4.90
N GLU A 13 -19.47 -0.12 -5.45
CA GLU A 13 -20.81 -0.01 -4.88
C GLU A 13 -21.48 -1.38 -4.76
N ARG A 14 -21.46 -2.20 -5.82
CA ARG A 14 -22.00 -3.58 -5.83
C ARG A 14 -21.29 -4.46 -4.82
N MET A 15 -19.96 -4.44 -4.83
CA MET A 15 -19.16 -5.27 -3.95
C MET A 15 -19.42 -4.94 -2.48
N PHE A 16 -19.43 -3.68 -2.08
CA PHE A 16 -19.67 -3.29 -0.69
C PHE A 16 -21.13 -3.45 -0.25
N ALA A 17 -22.10 -3.35 -1.18
CA ALA A 17 -23.48 -3.67 -0.88
C ALA A 17 -23.65 -5.15 -0.51
N ALA A 18 -22.92 -6.04 -1.19
CA ALA A 18 -22.98 -7.48 -0.97
C ALA A 18 -22.00 -7.97 0.14
N ARG A 19 -20.87 -7.30 0.30
CA ARG A 19 -19.77 -7.66 1.21
C ARG A 19 -19.31 -6.43 2.02
N PRO A 20 -20.19 -5.88 2.91
CA PRO A 20 -19.85 -4.74 3.74
C PRO A 20 -18.70 -5.02 4.72
N ASP A 21 -18.45 -6.28 5.04
CA ASP A 21 -17.33 -6.76 5.86
C ASP A 21 -15.97 -6.39 5.28
N LEU A 22 -15.82 -6.28 3.96
CA LEU A 22 -14.57 -5.89 3.30
C LEU A 22 -14.12 -4.46 3.65
N MET A 23 -15.02 -3.60 4.08
CA MET A 23 -14.66 -2.25 4.56
C MET A 23 -13.95 -2.28 5.92
N ASP A 24 -14.00 -3.38 6.65
CA ASP A 24 -13.38 -3.50 7.97
C ASP A 24 -11.94 -4.00 7.85
N GLY A 25 -10.99 -3.07 7.85
CA GLY A 25 -9.56 -3.37 7.87
C GLY A 25 -8.89 -3.52 6.51
N LEU A 26 -9.64 -3.77 5.42
CA LEU A 26 -9.07 -3.99 4.10
C LEU A 26 -9.12 -2.75 3.21
N PHE A 27 -10.25 -2.06 3.15
CA PHE A 27 -10.44 -0.89 2.30
C PHE A 27 -10.45 0.43 3.08
N SER A 28 -9.87 1.48 2.48
CA SER A 28 -9.91 2.83 3.03
C SER A 28 -11.19 3.54 2.65
N ARG A 29 -12.04 3.84 3.64
CA ARG A 29 -13.28 4.60 3.43
C ARG A 29 -13.04 5.97 2.78
N SER A 30 -12.02 6.71 3.21
CA SER A 30 -11.69 8.01 2.60
C SER A 30 -11.31 7.87 1.12
N SER A 31 -10.52 6.87 0.76
CA SER A 31 -10.12 6.62 -0.64
C SER A 31 -11.32 6.23 -1.53
N GLN A 32 -12.34 5.59 -0.95
CA GLN A 32 -13.60 5.32 -1.66
C GLN A 32 -14.42 6.60 -1.86
N LEU A 33 -14.61 7.40 -0.81
CA LEU A 33 -15.38 8.64 -0.87
C LEU A 33 -14.75 9.69 -1.80
N GLU A 34 -13.43 9.78 -1.82
CA GLU A 34 -12.67 10.68 -2.70
C GLU A 34 -12.53 10.15 -4.14
N GLY A 35 -12.94 8.90 -4.39
CA GLY A 35 -12.82 8.24 -5.69
C GLY A 35 -11.37 7.94 -6.11
N THR A 36 -10.41 8.01 -5.19
CA THR A 36 -9.00 7.73 -5.49
C THR A 36 -8.75 6.26 -5.74
N GLN A 37 -9.42 5.37 -5.01
CA GLN A 37 -9.27 3.93 -5.17
C GLN A 37 -9.93 3.41 -6.46
N PRO A 38 -11.17 3.80 -6.85
CA PRO A 38 -11.73 3.49 -8.16
C PRO A 38 -10.84 3.94 -9.32
N LYS A 39 -10.25 5.13 -9.24
CA LYS A 39 -9.31 5.65 -10.26
C LYS A 39 -8.02 4.83 -10.31
N ALA A 40 -7.49 4.41 -9.16
CA ALA A 40 -6.29 3.57 -9.10
C ALA A 40 -6.52 2.21 -9.77
N LEU A 41 -7.65 1.55 -9.48
CA LEU A 41 -8.03 0.29 -10.12
C LEU A 41 -8.19 0.46 -11.64
N ALA A 42 -8.93 1.49 -12.06
CA ALA A 42 -9.11 1.81 -13.48
C ALA A 42 -7.76 2.02 -14.19
N GLY A 43 -6.86 2.79 -13.57
CA GLY A 43 -5.51 3.03 -14.08
C GLY A 43 -4.68 1.76 -14.18
N SER A 44 -4.70 0.92 -13.16
CA SER A 44 -3.93 -0.34 -13.14
C SER A 44 -4.39 -1.31 -14.23
N ILE A 45 -5.70 -1.48 -14.41
CA ILE A 45 -6.26 -2.34 -15.47
C ILE A 45 -5.90 -1.79 -16.85
N ALA A 46 -6.04 -0.48 -17.06
CA ALA A 46 -5.73 0.15 -18.35
C ALA A 46 -4.23 0.01 -18.70
N VAL A 47 -3.34 0.27 -17.76
CA VAL A 47 -1.90 0.13 -17.96
C VAL A 47 -1.54 -1.33 -18.24
N PHE A 48 -2.08 -2.27 -17.46
CA PHE A 48 -1.81 -3.70 -17.68
C PHE A 48 -2.29 -4.16 -19.06
N ALA A 49 -3.54 -3.86 -19.42
CA ALA A 49 -4.11 -4.25 -20.71
C ALA A 49 -3.34 -3.65 -21.90
N SER A 50 -2.95 -2.37 -21.83
CA SER A 50 -2.14 -1.74 -22.87
C SER A 50 -0.75 -2.37 -22.97
N TYR A 51 -0.13 -2.65 -21.83
CA TYR A 51 1.22 -3.22 -21.80
C TYR A 51 1.29 -4.61 -22.42
N ILE A 52 0.35 -5.51 -22.11
CA ILE A 52 0.35 -6.88 -22.68
C ILE A 52 0.05 -6.90 -24.19
N VAL A 53 -0.65 -5.89 -24.71
CA VAL A 53 -0.85 -5.73 -26.18
C VAL A 53 0.45 -5.32 -26.88
N GLU A 54 1.22 -4.42 -26.27
CA GLU A 54 2.50 -3.94 -26.81
C GLU A 54 3.65 -4.91 -26.54
N HIS A 55 3.58 -5.68 -25.44
CA HIS A 55 4.61 -6.59 -24.95
C HIS A 55 4.01 -7.96 -24.60
N PRO A 56 3.60 -8.78 -25.58
CA PRO A 56 2.84 -10.02 -25.32
C PRO A 56 3.60 -11.08 -24.52
N ASP A 57 4.94 -11.00 -24.47
CA ASP A 57 5.80 -11.97 -23.79
C ASP A 57 6.25 -11.51 -22.38
N SER A 58 5.74 -10.40 -21.88
CA SER A 58 6.15 -9.83 -20.58
C SER A 58 5.01 -9.14 -19.83
N TYR A 59 5.24 -8.85 -18.54
CA TYR A 59 4.31 -8.13 -17.68
C TYR A 59 4.91 -6.78 -17.23
N PRO A 60 4.08 -5.78 -16.85
CA PRO A 60 4.54 -4.51 -16.29
C PRO A 60 4.97 -4.69 -14.83
N ASP A 61 6.14 -5.29 -14.60
CA ASP A 61 6.62 -5.76 -13.30
C ASP A 61 6.60 -4.66 -12.22
N GLU A 62 7.00 -3.42 -12.55
CA GLU A 62 6.97 -2.31 -11.59
C GLU A 62 5.56 -1.96 -11.11
N VAL A 63 4.57 -1.98 -12.03
CA VAL A 63 3.17 -1.70 -11.68
C VAL A 63 2.61 -2.81 -10.83
N LEU A 64 2.85 -4.07 -11.22
CA LEU A 64 2.38 -5.25 -10.48
C LEU A 64 3.06 -5.34 -9.11
N SER A 65 4.36 -5.09 -9.02
CA SER A 65 5.08 -5.06 -7.74
C SER A 65 4.47 -4.07 -6.76
N ARG A 66 4.23 -2.83 -7.21
CA ARG A 66 3.62 -1.79 -6.37
C ARG A 66 2.23 -2.16 -5.86
N VAL A 67 1.40 -2.72 -6.74
CA VAL A 67 0.04 -3.19 -6.36
C VAL A 67 0.15 -4.35 -5.36
N ALA A 68 0.99 -5.35 -5.63
CA ALA A 68 1.14 -6.52 -4.78
C ALA A 68 1.67 -6.17 -3.38
N HIS A 69 2.66 -5.27 -3.27
CA HIS A 69 3.12 -4.77 -1.97
C HIS A 69 2.00 -4.06 -1.19
N LYS A 70 1.15 -3.30 -1.88
CA LYS A 70 0.00 -2.65 -1.26
C LYS A 70 -1.01 -3.67 -0.76
N HIS A 71 -1.37 -4.65 -1.58
CA HIS A 71 -2.27 -5.75 -1.22
C HIS A 71 -1.73 -6.53 -0.02
N ALA A 72 -0.46 -6.94 -0.07
CA ALA A 72 0.18 -7.66 1.03
C ALA A 72 0.18 -6.87 2.34
N SER A 73 0.40 -5.55 2.28
CA SER A 73 0.37 -4.69 3.47
C SER A 73 -1.01 -4.57 4.12
N LEU A 74 -2.06 -4.88 3.37
CA LEU A 74 -3.45 -4.91 3.85
C LEU A 74 -3.89 -6.33 4.26
N GLY A 75 -3.10 -7.35 3.90
CA GLY A 75 -3.40 -8.74 4.20
C GLY A 75 -4.32 -9.42 3.19
N LEU A 76 -4.44 -8.88 1.96
CA LEU A 76 -5.25 -9.47 0.90
C LEU A 76 -4.82 -10.92 0.62
N GLN A 77 -5.80 -11.82 0.48
CA GLN A 77 -5.57 -13.23 0.19
C GLN A 77 -6.09 -13.59 -1.21
N GLU A 78 -5.60 -14.71 -1.76
CA GLU A 78 -5.97 -15.16 -3.10
C GLU A 78 -7.46 -15.48 -3.27
N ASP A 79 -8.15 -15.86 -2.22
CA ASP A 79 -9.58 -16.21 -2.22
C ASP A 79 -10.51 -14.98 -2.36
N GLU A 80 -9.97 -13.78 -2.31
CA GLU A 80 -10.72 -12.55 -2.54
C GLU A 80 -10.79 -12.14 -4.01
N TYR A 81 -9.86 -12.63 -4.85
CA TYR A 81 -9.86 -12.34 -6.29
C TYR A 81 -11.12 -12.79 -7.03
N PRO A 82 -11.71 -13.99 -6.75
CA PRO A 82 -12.99 -14.36 -7.32
C PRO A 82 -14.15 -13.42 -6.96
N THR A 83 -14.12 -12.84 -5.75
CA THR A 83 -15.11 -11.83 -5.33
C THR A 83 -14.98 -10.55 -6.15
N VAL A 84 -13.77 -10.06 -6.33
CA VAL A 84 -13.48 -8.90 -7.18
C VAL A 84 -13.89 -9.15 -8.62
N TYR A 85 -13.53 -10.31 -9.19
CA TYR A 85 -13.93 -10.73 -10.53
C TYR A 85 -15.44 -10.65 -10.72
N LYS A 86 -16.20 -11.28 -9.83
CA LYS A 86 -17.66 -11.33 -9.91
C LYS A 86 -18.27 -9.93 -10.05
N TYR A 87 -17.99 -9.04 -9.10
CA TYR A 87 -18.64 -7.72 -9.09
C TYR A 87 -18.08 -6.77 -10.15
N LEU A 88 -16.82 -6.92 -10.54
CA LEU A 88 -16.25 -6.15 -11.63
C LEU A 88 -16.93 -6.51 -12.96
N PHE A 89 -17.16 -7.80 -13.22
CA PHE A 89 -17.80 -8.25 -14.44
C PHE A 89 -19.31 -7.98 -14.46
N GLU A 90 -19.97 -7.96 -13.32
CA GLU A 90 -21.34 -7.44 -13.20
C GLU A 90 -21.44 -5.97 -13.57
N ALA A 91 -20.46 -5.13 -13.12
CA ALA A 91 -20.40 -3.72 -13.47
C ALA A 91 -20.05 -3.51 -14.97
N ILE A 92 -19.13 -4.29 -15.51
CA ILE A 92 -18.79 -4.28 -16.95
C ILE A 92 -20.02 -4.61 -17.79
N ALA A 93 -20.73 -5.66 -17.45
CA ALA A 93 -21.94 -6.07 -18.18
C ALA A 93 -23.03 -5.00 -18.12
N ALA A 94 -23.23 -4.37 -16.96
CA ALA A 94 -24.20 -3.30 -16.79
C ALA A 94 -23.86 -2.05 -17.60
N ASP A 95 -22.56 -1.65 -17.67
CA ASP A 95 -22.13 -0.47 -18.43
C ASP A 95 -22.15 -0.72 -19.95
N LEU A 96 -21.73 -1.89 -20.40
CA LEU A 96 -21.65 -2.23 -21.82
C LEU A 96 -23.00 -2.60 -22.45
N GLY A 97 -23.96 -3.14 -21.65
CA GLY A 97 -25.24 -3.60 -22.15
C GLY A 97 -25.09 -4.62 -23.29
N GLU A 98 -25.73 -4.38 -24.42
CA GLU A 98 -25.65 -5.28 -25.59
C GLU A 98 -24.25 -5.43 -26.19
N ALA A 99 -23.33 -4.50 -25.89
CA ALA A 99 -21.94 -4.60 -26.32
C ALA A 99 -21.11 -5.58 -25.47
N ALA A 100 -21.64 -6.08 -24.35
CA ALA A 100 -21.04 -7.15 -23.55
C ALA A 100 -21.31 -8.53 -24.20
N THR A 101 -20.82 -8.70 -25.42
CA THR A 101 -20.89 -10.02 -26.10
C THR A 101 -20.03 -11.05 -25.37
N GLU A 102 -20.31 -12.35 -25.60
CA GLU A 102 -19.54 -13.46 -25.04
C GLU A 102 -18.03 -13.30 -25.31
N ASP A 103 -17.66 -13.02 -26.57
CA ASP A 103 -16.26 -12.81 -26.95
C ASP A 103 -15.59 -11.65 -26.19
N VAL A 104 -16.32 -10.56 -25.93
CA VAL A 104 -15.80 -9.40 -25.17
C VAL A 104 -15.62 -9.77 -23.71
N VAL A 105 -16.58 -10.47 -23.11
CA VAL A 105 -16.51 -10.93 -21.71
C VAL A 105 -15.37 -11.90 -21.53
N ASP A 106 -15.22 -12.86 -22.43
CA ASP A 106 -14.15 -13.88 -22.37
C ASP A 106 -12.78 -13.23 -22.50
N ALA A 107 -12.57 -12.32 -23.46
CA ALA A 107 -11.30 -11.62 -23.62
C ALA A 107 -10.92 -10.82 -22.38
N TRP A 108 -11.86 -10.09 -21.76
CA TRP A 108 -11.60 -9.35 -20.53
C TRP A 108 -11.40 -10.27 -19.32
N SER A 109 -12.07 -11.42 -19.30
CA SER A 109 -11.87 -12.44 -18.29
C SER A 109 -10.43 -12.99 -18.32
N GLU A 110 -9.91 -13.28 -19.51
CA GLU A 110 -8.51 -13.68 -19.69
C GLU A 110 -7.55 -12.61 -19.18
N VAL A 111 -7.74 -11.35 -19.56
CA VAL A 111 -6.91 -10.22 -19.09
C VAL A 111 -6.96 -10.10 -17.55
N TYR A 112 -8.15 -10.23 -16.96
CA TYR A 112 -8.30 -10.18 -15.51
C TYR A 112 -7.50 -11.28 -14.82
N TRP A 113 -7.65 -12.53 -15.25
CA TRP A 113 -6.97 -13.65 -14.62
C TRP A 113 -5.47 -13.68 -14.89
N LEU A 114 -5.00 -13.16 -16.02
CA LEU A 114 -3.57 -12.94 -16.26
C LEU A 114 -3.00 -11.98 -15.21
N MET A 115 -3.64 -10.84 -15.00
CA MET A 115 -3.22 -9.86 -13.99
C MET A 115 -3.34 -10.42 -12.57
N ALA A 116 -4.47 -11.03 -12.23
CA ALA A 116 -4.75 -11.61 -10.92
C ALA A 116 -3.72 -12.68 -10.55
N ASN A 117 -3.45 -13.64 -11.44
CA ASN A 117 -2.47 -14.70 -11.20
C ASN A 117 -1.05 -14.17 -11.05
N ALA A 118 -0.68 -13.12 -11.80
CA ALA A 118 0.62 -12.48 -11.64
C ALA A 118 0.73 -11.79 -10.26
N LEU A 119 -0.30 -11.06 -9.82
CA LEU A 119 -0.37 -10.45 -8.49
C LEU A 119 -0.32 -11.50 -7.38
N ILE A 120 -1.16 -12.53 -7.43
CA ILE A 120 -1.20 -13.64 -6.46
C ILE A 120 0.18 -14.28 -6.32
N LYS A 121 0.90 -14.50 -7.43
CA LYS A 121 2.25 -15.06 -7.40
C LYS A 121 3.23 -14.16 -6.65
N ILE A 122 3.20 -12.85 -6.91
CA ILE A 122 4.08 -11.88 -6.22
C ILE A 122 3.70 -11.82 -4.73
N GLU A 123 2.42 -11.71 -4.40
CA GLU A 123 1.90 -11.64 -3.03
C GLU A 123 2.29 -12.86 -2.20
N LYS A 124 2.14 -14.08 -2.77
CA LYS A 124 2.62 -15.32 -2.12
C LYS A 124 4.13 -15.28 -1.84
N GLY A 125 4.92 -14.75 -2.76
CA GLY A 125 6.36 -14.55 -2.56
C GLY A 125 6.64 -13.54 -1.43
N LEU A 126 5.89 -12.45 -1.38
CA LEU A 126 6.00 -11.45 -0.33
C LEU A 126 5.65 -12.03 1.05
N TYR A 127 4.57 -12.79 1.17
CA TYR A 127 4.20 -13.46 2.42
C TYR A 127 5.24 -14.51 2.84
N ALA A 128 5.70 -15.32 1.91
CA ALA A 128 6.71 -16.34 2.20
C ALA A 128 8.07 -15.77 2.62
N SER A 129 8.38 -14.52 2.26
CA SER A 129 9.62 -13.85 2.64
C SER A 129 9.59 -13.25 4.06
N GLN A 130 8.43 -13.25 4.73
CA GLN A 130 8.28 -12.69 6.07
C GLN A 130 8.82 -13.66 7.15
N ALA A 131 9.28 -13.10 8.26
CA ALA A 131 9.73 -13.88 9.40
C ALA A 131 8.59 -14.56 10.20
N ASN A 132 7.34 -14.26 9.84
CA ASN A 132 6.13 -14.76 10.47
C ASN A 132 5.04 -15.00 9.43
N ASN A 133 3.95 -15.67 9.83
CA ASN A 133 2.82 -16.02 8.96
C ASN A 133 1.56 -15.17 9.24
N VAL A 134 1.70 -14.07 9.98
CA VAL A 134 0.56 -13.19 10.28
C VAL A 134 0.56 -11.98 9.36
N THR A 135 -0.63 -11.52 8.98
CA THR A 135 -0.77 -10.32 8.16
C THR A 135 -0.51 -9.04 8.95
N HIS A 136 -0.99 -9.02 10.19
CA HIS A 136 -0.81 -7.93 11.15
C HIS A 136 -0.54 -8.50 12.54
N ALA A 137 0.32 -7.84 13.30
CA ALA A 137 0.63 -8.19 14.68
C ALA A 137 0.36 -7.00 15.61
N PRO A 138 0.09 -7.24 16.92
CA PRO A 138 -0.09 -6.16 17.87
C PRO A 138 1.25 -5.51 18.21
N PHE A 139 1.30 -4.19 18.16
CA PHE A 139 2.45 -3.37 18.53
C PHE A 139 2.04 -2.31 19.54
N LYS A 140 2.88 -2.09 20.54
CA LYS A 140 2.68 -1.11 21.60
C LYS A 140 3.54 0.14 21.35
N VAL A 141 2.96 1.31 21.50
CA VAL A 141 3.69 2.58 21.47
C VAL A 141 4.59 2.66 22.68
N ILE A 142 5.91 2.81 22.48
CA ILE A 142 6.92 2.92 23.54
C ILE A 142 7.55 4.31 23.64
N ASP A 143 7.50 5.09 22.55
CA ASP A 143 7.98 6.47 22.53
C ASP A 143 7.10 7.34 21.62
N ARG A 144 6.97 8.60 22.00
CA ARG A 144 6.22 9.62 21.30
C ARG A 144 6.91 10.97 21.44
N GLN A 145 7.35 11.53 20.33
CA GLN A 145 8.06 12.81 20.26
C GLN A 145 7.33 13.77 19.33
N GLU A 146 7.03 14.96 19.79
CA GLU A 146 6.54 16.05 18.94
C GLU A 146 7.72 16.67 18.19
N THR A 147 7.57 16.80 16.86
CA THR A 147 8.62 17.33 15.99
C THR A 147 8.01 18.30 14.99
N GLY A 148 8.40 19.55 15.08
CA GLY A 148 7.83 20.60 14.21
C GLY A 148 6.33 20.81 14.41
N ASP A 149 5.71 21.53 13.47
CA ASP A 149 4.29 21.83 13.52
C ASP A 149 3.48 20.62 13.05
N ASN A 150 2.62 20.09 13.93
CA ASN A 150 1.67 19.02 13.61
C ASN A 150 2.30 17.68 13.18
N VAL A 151 3.55 17.40 13.55
CA VAL A 151 4.21 16.12 13.30
C VAL A 151 4.55 15.45 14.62
N VAL A 152 4.23 14.17 14.72
CA VAL A 152 4.63 13.29 15.83
C VAL A 152 5.42 12.12 15.29
N MET A 153 6.52 11.82 15.97
CA MET A 153 7.28 10.58 15.77
C MET A 153 6.77 9.54 16.77
N LEU A 154 6.37 8.39 16.27
CA LEU A 154 5.90 7.27 17.09
C LEU A 154 6.86 6.10 16.91
N THR A 155 7.27 5.52 18.04
CA THR A 155 8.06 4.27 18.07
C THR A 155 7.26 3.17 18.73
N PHE A 156 7.29 2.01 18.12
CA PHE A 156 6.53 0.83 18.53
C PHE A 156 7.46 -0.34 18.77
N GLU A 157 7.08 -1.22 19.72
CA GLU A 157 7.65 -2.55 19.89
C GLU A 157 6.56 -3.62 19.76
N PRO A 158 6.88 -4.88 19.40
CA PRO A 158 5.91 -5.97 19.44
C PRO A 158 5.26 -6.08 20.81
N ALA A 159 3.94 -6.22 20.83
CA ALA A 159 3.20 -6.45 22.08
C ALA A 159 3.10 -7.94 22.45
N ASP A 160 3.56 -8.82 21.55
CA ASP A 160 3.62 -10.26 21.71
C ASP A 160 4.98 -10.83 21.24
N SER A 161 5.08 -12.15 21.10
CA SER A 161 6.30 -12.84 20.64
C SER A 161 6.38 -13.07 19.13
N THR A 162 5.57 -12.40 18.33
CA THR A 162 5.59 -12.55 16.88
C THR A 162 6.96 -12.10 16.31
N PRO A 163 7.67 -12.97 15.58
CA PRO A 163 8.97 -12.62 15.00
C PRO A 163 8.83 -11.42 14.04
N MET A 164 9.75 -10.49 14.11
CA MET A 164 9.77 -9.32 13.24
C MET A 164 10.57 -9.57 11.98
N THR A 165 10.00 -9.24 10.83
CA THR A 165 10.73 -9.16 9.56
C THR A 165 11.61 -7.91 9.56
N GLU A 166 12.88 -8.04 9.16
CA GLU A 166 13.77 -6.89 8.95
C GLU A 166 13.24 -6.00 7.81
N ALA A 167 13.19 -4.70 8.06
CA ALA A 167 12.73 -3.74 7.06
C ALA A 167 13.90 -3.20 6.23
N LYS A 168 13.66 -2.98 4.93
CA LYS A 168 14.57 -2.23 4.05
C LYS A 168 14.22 -0.75 4.09
N ALA A 169 15.19 0.13 3.94
CA ALA A 169 14.95 1.57 3.82
C ALA A 169 13.99 1.87 2.65
N GLY A 170 13.06 2.78 2.90
CA GLY A 170 11.99 3.15 1.97
C GLY A 170 10.72 2.31 2.08
N GLN A 171 10.75 1.17 2.74
CA GLN A 171 9.54 0.38 3.01
C GLN A 171 8.61 1.07 4.00
N TYR A 172 7.36 0.66 3.98
CA TYR A 172 6.27 1.14 4.84
C TYR A 172 5.56 0.00 5.56
N ILE A 173 4.81 0.35 6.57
CA ILE A 173 3.85 -0.50 7.26
C ILE A 173 2.44 0.02 7.09
N SER A 174 1.45 -0.88 7.14
CA SER A 174 0.05 -0.52 7.35
C SER A 174 -0.27 -0.59 8.84
N ILE A 175 -0.75 0.51 9.40
CA ILE A 175 -1.32 0.55 10.75
C ILE A 175 -2.83 0.44 10.59
N ILE A 176 -3.44 -0.52 11.28
CA ILE A 176 -4.88 -0.67 11.36
C ILE A 176 -5.35 -0.25 12.74
N THR A 177 -6.24 0.70 12.80
CA THR A 177 -6.88 1.15 14.04
C THR A 177 -8.34 1.50 13.81
N LYS A 178 -9.11 1.60 14.89
CA LYS A 178 -10.55 1.87 14.81
C LYS A 178 -10.83 3.35 14.56
N ALA A 179 -11.65 3.63 13.56
CA ALA A 179 -12.30 4.91 13.36
C ALA A 179 -13.33 5.17 14.49
N ARG A 180 -13.88 6.38 14.56
CA ARG A 180 -14.83 6.79 15.63
C ARG A 180 -16.10 5.92 15.66
N ASP A 181 -16.52 5.38 14.54
CA ASP A 181 -17.67 4.48 14.42
C ASP A 181 -17.33 2.99 14.72
N GLY A 182 -16.06 2.72 15.09
CA GLY A 182 -15.57 1.39 15.42
C GLY A 182 -15.03 0.58 14.23
N LEU A 183 -15.20 1.08 12.99
CA LEU A 183 -14.69 0.41 11.79
C LEU A 183 -13.16 0.46 11.76
N ARG A 184 -12.51 -0.68 11.53
CA ARG A 184 -11.05 -0.74 11.38
C ARG A 184 -10.64 -0.13 10.04
N GLN A 185 -9.65 0.75 10.06
CA GLN A 185 -9.19 1.46 8.86
C GLN A 185 -7.67 1.43 8.76
N PRO A 186 -7.10 1.05 7.60
CA PRO A 186 -5.67 1.02 7.39
C PRO A 186 -5.12 2.39 6.97
N ARG A 187 -3.89 2.71 7.42
CA ARG A 187 -3.06 3.81 6.91
C ARG A 187 -1.61 3.38 6.80
N GLN A 188 -0.96 3.81 5.73
CA GLN A 188 0.43 3.47 5.45
C GLN A 188 1.36 4.56 5.92
N TYR A 189 2.47 4.14 6.55
CA TYR A 189 3.54 5.01 7.02
C TYR A 189 4.89 4.44 6.68
N THR A 190 5.74 5.25 6.06
CA THR A 190 7.13 4.86 5.81
C THR A 190 7.86 4.60 7.12
N LEU A 191 8.62 3.53 7.15
CA LEU A 191 9.49 3.21 8.27
C LEU A 191 10.71 4.13 8.29
N LEU A 192 10.96 4.69 9.45
CA LEU A 192 12.13 5.49 9.76
C LEU A 192 13.18 4.65 10.48
N PRO A 193 14.44 5.08 10.50
CA PRO A 193 15.49 4.42 11.26
C PRO A 193 15.09 4.22 12.73
N SER A 194 15.28 2.99 13.22
CA SER A 194 14.99 2.58 14.59
C SER A 194 15.82 1.35 14.95
N ASP A 195 15.81 0.96 16.22
CA ASP A 195 16.42 -0.29 16.66
C ASP A 195 15.77 -1.50 15.99
N LYS A 196 16.51 -2.62 15.87
CA LYS A 196 16.09 -3.83 15.13
C LYS A 196 14.72 -4.37 15.53
N ASN A 197 14.37 -4.24 16.82
CA ASN A 197 13.10 -4.74 17.39
C ASN A 197 12.04 -3.64 17.51
N GLN A 198 12.16 -2.58 16.75
CA GLN A 198 11.25 -1.44 16.81
C GLN A 198 10.74 -1.07 15.41
N ARG A 199 9.65 -0.33 15.40
CA ARG A 199 9.12 0.33 14.20
C ARG A 199 8.92 1.80 14.52
N ARG A 200 9.50 2.69 13.74
CA ARG A 200 9.38 4.14 13.91
C ARG A 200 8.76 4.77 12.68
N ILE A 201 7.82 5.68 12.90
CA ILE A 201 7.14 6.42 11.84
C ILE A 201 7.02 7.90 12.18
N GLY A 202 6.83 8.73 11.15
CA GLY A 202 6.42 10.13 11.29
C GLY A 202 4.97 10.31 10.85
N VAL A 203 4.15 10.91 11.69
CA VAL A 203 2.73 11.17 11.44
C VAL A 203 2.49 12.67 11.41
N LYS A 204 2.20 13.22 10.23
CA LYS A 204 1.75 14.61 10.09
C LYS A 204 0.23 14.66 10.26
N LEU A 205 -0.25 15.51 11.14
CA LEU A 205 -1.68 15.71 11.34
C LEU A 205 -2.31 16.35 10.11
N ASP A 206 -3.31 15.69 9.54
CA ASP A 206 -4.25 16.31 8.61
C ASP A 206 -5.48 16.75 9.41
N PRO A 207 -5.78 18.04 9.50
CA PRO A 207 -6.91 18.55 10.30
C PRO A 207 -8.27 18.01 9.83
N ASN A 208 -8.38 17.58 8.57
CA ASN A 208 -9.60 17.00 7.99
C ASN A 208 -9.57 15.46 8.00
N GLY A 209 -8.43 14.84 8.37
CA GLY A 209 -8.22 13.41 8.34
C GLY A 209 -8.59 12.74 9.66
N GLU A 210 -9.67 11.95 9.71
CA GLU A 210 -10.07 11.21 10.91
C GLU A 210 -8.97 10.27 11.41
N MET A 211 -8.47 9.39 10.53
CA MET A 211 -7.48 8.38 10.92
C MET A 211 -6.13 8.98 11.28
N THR A 212 -5.73 10.04 10.58
CA THR A 212 -4.49 10.76 10.91
C THR A 212 -4.58 11.37 12.30
N SER A 213 -5.74 11.93 12.68
CA SER A 213 -5.98 12.48 14.02
C SER A 213 -5.91 11.39 15.11
N ILE A 214 -6.47 10.21 14.85
CA ILE A 214 -6.45 9.08 15.77
C ILE A 214 -5.01 8.58 15.97
N ILE A 215 -4.28 8.33 14.88
CA ILE A 215 -2.91 7.81 14.95
C ILE A 215 -1.95 8.85 15.54
N HIS A 216 -2.08 10.12 15.16
CA HIS A 216 -1.32 11.23 15.74
C HIS A 216 -1.57 11.36 17.27
N GLY A 217 -2.78 11.03 17.72
CA GLY A 217 -3.20 11.10 19.13
C GLY A 217 -2.80 9.89 19.98
N LEU A 218 -2.16 8.87 19.41
CA LEU A 218 -1.71 7.69 20.17
C LEU A 218 -0.74 8.07 21.28
N LYS A 219 -0.88 7.37 22.43
CA LYS A 219 -0.09 7.60 23.64
C LYS A 219 0.80 6.39 23.92
N ILE A 220 1.86 6.62 24.70
CA ILE A 220 2.69 5.53 25.21
C ILE A 220 1.82 4.52 25.95
N GLY A 221 1.96 3.24 25.58
CA GLY A 221 1.16 2.13 26.07
C GLY A 221 -0.01 1.71 25.19
N ASP A 222 -0.46 2.57 24.25
CA ASP A 222 -1.51 2.18 23.31
C ASP A 222 -1.02 1.07 22.37
N VAL A 223 -1.94 0.17 22.00
CA VAL A 223 -1.66 -0.98 21.12
C VAL A 223 -2.45 -0.84 19.83
N VAL A 224 -1.77 -1.04 18.70
CA VAL A 224 -2.34 -1.04 17.37
C VAL A 224 -1.89 -2.26 16.58
N GLU A 225 -2.64 -2.63 15.53
CA GLU A 225 -2.24 -3.68 14.59
C GLU A 225 -1.33 -3.09 13.52
N ILE A 226 -0.17 -3.72 13.30
CA ILE A 226 0.84 -3.29 12.32
C ILE A 226 1.18 -4.45 11.40
N SER A 227 1.22 -4.19 10.08
CA SER A 227 1.66 -5.17 9.08
C SER A 227 3.16 -5.44 9.16
N ASN A 228 3.61 -6.51 8.52
CA ASN A 228 5.01 -6.65 8.13
C ASN A 228 5.43 -5.48 7.22
N PRO A 229 6.76 -5.20 7.06
CA PRO A 229 7.23 -4.16 6.15
C PRO A 229 7.02 -4.57 4.68
N TYR A 230 6.47 -3.66 3.90
CA TYR A 230 6.24 -3.80 2.47
C TYR A 230 6.64 -2.52 1.73
N GLY A 231 6.67 -2.58 0.41
CA GLY A 231 7.05 -1.47 -0.46
C GLY A 231 8.22 -1.86 -1.36
N ASP A 232 8.13 -1.46 -2.62
CA ASP A 232 9.10 -1.70 -3.68
C ASP A 232 10.07 -0.53 -3.89
N LEU A 233 9.85 0.59 -3.21
CA LEU A 233 10.74 1.75 -3.25
C LEU A 233 11.90 1.53 -2.28
N THR A 234 12.98 0.89 -2.76
CA THR A 234 14.20 0.60 -1.98
C THR A 234 15.44 1.07 -2.74
N LEU A 235 16.58 1.18 -2.05
CA LEU A 235 17.84 1.60 -2.70
C LEU A 235 18.29 0.65 -3.81
N GLU A 236 17.93 -0.63 -3.73
CA GLU A 236 18.24 -1.65 -4.76
C GLU A 236 17.63 -1.30 -6.13
N GLY A 237 16.51 -0.56 -6.16
CA GLY A 237 15.84 -0.12 -7.38
C GLY A 237 16.48 1.11 -8.07
N PHE A 238 17.46 1.78 -7.44
CA PHE A 238 18.04 3.02 -7.96
C PHE A 238 19.36 2.83 -8.73
N GLY A 239 19.44 1.82 -9.57
CA GLY A 239 20.57 1.59 -10.46
C GLY A 239 21.86 1.21 -9.74
N SER A 240 23.03 1.48 -10.38
CA SER A 240 24.35 1.14 -9.81
C SER A 240 24.58 1.89 -8.49
N ALA A 241 25.22 1.21 -7.53
CA ALA A 241 25.63 1.78 -6.26
C ALA A 241 26.58 3.00 -6.40
N ASP A 242 27.28 3.13 -7.52
CA ASP A 242 28.22 4.23 -7.81
C ASP A 242 27.53 5.39 -8.55
N ALA A 243 26.30 5.20 -9.07
CA ALA A 243 25.60 6.26 -9.79
C ALA A 243 25.12 7.34 -8.83
N PRO A 244 25.21 8.64 -9.19
CA PRO A 244 24.67 9.73 -8.37
C PRO A 244 23.19 9.53 -8.05
N LEU A 245 22.81 9.79 -6.81
CA LEU A 245 21.43 9.68 -6.33
C LEU A 245 20.85 11.07 -6.06
N TYR A 246 19.67 11.32 -6.61
CA TYR A 246 18.93 12.55 -6.39
C TYR A 246 17.64 12.25 -5.64
N LEU A 247 17.48 12.80 -4.45
CA LEU A 247 16.32 12.62 -3.58
C LEU A 247 15.51 13.91 -3.51
N PHE A 248 14.29 13.86 -4.07
CA PHE A 248 13.37 14.99 -4.05
C PHE A 248 12.19 14.68 -3.16
N SER A 249 11.85 15.60 -2.26
CA SER A 249 10.70 15.41 -1.35
C SER A 249 10.01 16.73 -1.01
N ALA A 250 8.78 16.62 -0.53
CA ALA A 250 8.03 17.75 0.01
C ALA A 250 7.25 17.32 1.27
N GLY A 251 7.23 18.18 2.29
CA GLY A 251 6.53 17.94 3.56
C GLY A 251 6.90 16.59 4.16
N ILE A 252 5.91 15.83 4.67
CA ILE A 252 6.14 14.52 5.30
C ILE A 252 6.66 13.45 4.31
N GLY A 253 6.63 13.70 3.00
CA GLY A 253 7.27 12.85 1.99
C GLY A 253 8.80 12.76 2.10
N VAL A 254 9.40 13.46 3.04
CA VAL A 254 10.81 13.33 3.42
C VAL A 254 11.14 11.99 4.07
N THR A 255 10.16 11.29 4.63
CA THR A 255 10.38 10.06 5.42
C THR A 255 11.12 8.95 4.68
N PRO A 256 10.81 8.57 3.43
CA PRO A 256 11.64 7.59 2.70
C PRO A 256 13.05 8.12 2.40
N MET A 257 13.22 9.42 2.20
CA MET A 257 14.54 10.03 1.95
C MET A 257 15.43 9.92 3.18
N ILE A 258 14.88 10.14 4.37
CA ILE A 258 15.60 9.95 5.65
C ILE A 258 16.04 8.50 5.79
N SER A 259 15.18 7.55 5.48
CA SER A 259 15.51 6.12 5.55
C SER A 259 16.64 5.74 4.59
N PHE A 260 16.61 6.23 3.35
CA PHE A 260 17.70 6.02 2.38
C PHE A 260 19.03 6.63 2.83
N LEU A 261 19.01 7.86 3.32
CA LEU A 261 20.22 8.53 3.81
C LEU A 261 20.83 7.76 4.98
N ASN A 262 20.02 7.28 5.90
CA ASN A 262 20.50 6.50 7.04
C ASN A 262 21.14 5.19 6.58
N GLU A 263 20.50 4.42 5.69
CA GLU A 263 21.07 3.19 5.14
C GLU A 263 22.42 3.43 4.41
N LEU A 264 22.51 4.51 3.62
CA LEU A 264 23.76 4.89 2.96
C LEU A 264 24.88 5.26 3.94
N ILE A 265 24.53 5.92 5.04
CA ILE A 265 25.48 6.27 6.12
C ILE A 265 25.94 4.99 6.84
N GLU A 266 25.02 4.14 7.25
CA GLU A 266 25.30 2.92 8.00
C GLU A 266 26.12 1.91 7.18
N SER A 267 25.85 1.84 5.86
CA SER A 267 26.64 1.00 4.94
C SER A 267 28.01 1.58 4.57
N GLY A 268 28.33 2.80 5.00
CA GLY A 268 29.56 3.50 4.62
C GLY A 268 29.66 3.83 3.13
N SER A 269 28.50 3.97 2.46
CA SER A 269 28.41 4.25 1.03
C SER A 269 29.13 5.55 0.67
N GLN A 270 29.92 5.52 -0.42
CA GLN A 270 30.56 6.69 -1.00
C GLN A 270 29.73 7.29 -2.16
N ARG A 271 28.51 6.86 -2.34
CA ARG A 271 27.60 7.33 -3.39
C ARG A 271 27.37 8.84 -3.24
N GLN A 272 27.51 9.57 -4.32
CA GLN A 272 27.16 10.98 -4.35
C GLN A 272 25.65 11.15 -4.22
N VAL A 273 25.19 11.89 -3.21
CA VAL A 273 23.76 12.12 -2.96
C VAL A 273 23.45 13.61 -2.98
N THR A 274 22.43 13.98 -3.74
CA THR A 274 21.85 15.32 -3.72
C THR A 274 20.43 15.26 -3.17
N VAL A 275 20.16 16.01 -2.11
CA VAL A 275 18.83 16.06 -1.48
C VAL A 275 18.21 17.43 -1.73
N VAL A 276 16.97 17.44 -2.23
CA VAL A 276 16.15 18.63 -2.39
C VAL A 276 14.83 18.41 -1.63
N HIS A 277 14.61 19.24 -0.63
CA HIS A 277 13.40 19.19 0.19
C HIS A 277 12.67 20.52 0.16
N ALA A 278 11.36 20.49 -0.12
CA ALA A 278 10.47 21.62 0.00
C ALA A 278 9.56 21.44 1.21
N ASP A 279 9.49 22.45 2.08
CA ASP A 279 8.52 22.52 3.16
C ASP A 279 7.80 23.88 3.17
N ARG A 280 6.67 23.98 3.89
CA ARG A 280 5.86 25.22 3.98
C ARG A 280 6.14 25.94 5.28
#